data_73d8871653c584afdd35ed8af93be284
#
_entry.id   73d8871653c584afdd35ed8af93be284
#
_cell.length_a   1.000
_cell.length_b   1.000
_cell.length_c   1.000
_cell.angle_alpha   90.00
_cell.angle_beta   90.00
_cell.angle_gamma   90.00
#
_symmetry.space_group_name_H-M   'P 1'
#
loop_
_entity.id
_entity.type
_entity.pdbx_description
1 polymer ?
#
loop_
_entity_poly.entity_id
_entity_poly.type
_entity_poly.pdbx_seq_one_letter_code
_entity_poly.pdbx_strand_id
1 'polypeptide(L)'
;MLLEAVNIAGSIMAQTAGTDNGTKLLAAGLAIGLGGIGPGIGLGIGTWGATQAIGRNPDAEGPIRTAMILGLGFAEAVAIYALVVALVIIFVG
;
A
#
# COMPACT_ATOMS: atom_id res chain seq x y z
N MET A 1 -18.35 -6.70 -13.79
CA MET A 1 -17.56 -5.62 -13.17
C MET A 1 -16.07 -5.96 -13.11
N LEU A 2 -15.70 -7.07 -12.51
CA LEU A 2 -14.28 -7.43 -12.45
C LEU A 2 -13.69 -7.66 -13.85
N LEU A 3 -14.43 -8.36 -14.71
CA LEU A 3 -13.99 -8.62 -16.08
C LEU A 3 -13.81 -7.32 -16.86
N GLU A 4 -14.75 -6.37 -16.70
CA GLU A 4 -14.65 -5.07 -17.34
C GLU A 4 -13.43 -4.30 -16.83
N ALA A 5 -13.17 -4.34 -15.51
CA ALA A 5 -12.00 -3.70 -14.94
C ALA A 5 -10.71 -4.31 -15.50
N VAL A 6 -10.64 -5.63 -15.63
CA VAL A 6 -9.49 -6.32 -16.19
C VAL A 6 -9.32 -5.95 -17.67
N ASN A 7 -10.43 -5.88 -18.43
CA ASN A 7 -10.37 -5.49 -19.84
C ASN A 7 -9.89 -4.06 -20.03
N ILE A 8 -10.37 -3.13 -19.20
CA ILE A 8 -9.92 -1.73 -19.23
C ILE A 8 -8.44 -1.64 -18.90
N ALA A 9 -7.99 -2.33 -17.85
CA ALA A 9 -6.59 -2.35 -17.47
C ALA A 9 -5.72 -2.90 -18.60
N GLY A 10 -6.15 -3.99 -19.24
CA GLY A 10 -5.45 -4.57 -20.37
C GLY A 10 -5.37 -3.62 -21.56
N SER A 11 -6.46 -2.88 -21.84
CA SER A 11 -6.48 -1.90 -22.92
C SER A 11 -5.53 -0.75 -22.66
N ILE A 12 -5.50 -0.25 -21.43
CA ILE A 12 -4.59 0.83 -21.03
C ILE A 12 -3.15 0.37 -21.17
N MET A 13 -2.84 -0.83 -20.71
CA MET A 13 -1.49 -1.41 -20.83
C MET A 13 -1.08 -1.57 -22.29
N ALA A 14 -1.99 -2.03 -23.14
CA ALA A 14 -1.71 -2.20 -24.57
C ALA A 14 -1.42 -0.86 -25.23
N GLN A 15 -2.14 0.19 -24.87
CA GLN A 15 -1.93 1.53 -25.42
C GLN A 15 -0.61 2.14 -24.99
N THR A 16 -0.14 1.83 -23.78
CA THR A 16 1.11 2.37 -23.24
C THR A 16 2.32 1.52 -23.60
N ALA A 17 2.13 0.28 -24.02
CA ALA A 17 3.23 -0.66 -24.32
C ALA A 17 4.13 -0.21 -25.46
N GLY A 18 3.66 0.68 -26.35
CA GLY A 18 4.44 1.22 -27.44
C GLY A 18 5.43 2.31 -27.04
N THR A 19 5.35 2.80 -25.79
CA THR A 19 6.24 3.84 -25.27
C THR A 19 6.88 3.36 -23.97
N ASP A 20 8.20 3.21 -23.96
CA ASP A 20 8.93 2.76 -22.77
C ASP A 20 8.65 3.64 -21.57
N ASN A 21 8.60 4.96 -21.78
CA ASN A 21 8.37 5.91 -20.70
C ASN A 21 6.95 5.79 -20.12
N GLY A 22 5.94 5.66 -20.98
CA GLY A 22 4.57 5.49 -20.52
C GLY A 22 4.36 4.20 -19.74
N THR A 23 4.90 3.10 -20.26
CA THR A 23 4.82 1.80 -19.57
C THR A 23 5.54 1.84 -18.22
N LYS A 24 6.69 2.47 -18.18
CA LYS A 24 7.51 2.62 -16.99
C LYS A 24 6.77 3.42 -15.91
N LEU A 25 6.18 4.54 -16.28
CA LEU A 25 5.41 5.36 -15.33
C LEU A 25 4.17 4.62 -14.83
N LEU A 26 3.51 3.88 -15.69
CA LEU A 26 2.37 3.06 -15.30
C LEU A 26 2.79 1.97 -14.33
N ALA A 27 3.89 1.27 -14.62
CA ALA A 27 4.40 0.22 -13.75
C ALA A 27 4.76 0.78 -12.36
N ALA A 28 5.40 1.94 -12.32
CA ALA A 28 5.75 2.60 -11.06
C ALA A 28 4.49 2.99 -10.28
N GLY A 29 3.50 3.55 -10.97
CA GLY A 29 2.23 3.90 -10.34
C GLY A 29 1.49 2.68 -9.78
N LEU A 30 1.50 1.57 -10.51
CA LEU A 30 0.89 0.32 -10.03
C LEU A 30 1.65 -0.25 -8.84
N ALA A 31 2.98 -0.18 -8.86
CA ALA A 31 3.79 -0.69 -7.76
C ALA A 31 3.41 -0.02 -6.44
N ILE A 32 3.42 1.32 -6.39
CA ILE A 32 3.08 2.03 -5.16
C ILE A 32 1.58 2.06 -4.90
N GLY A 33 0.76 2.17 -5.93
CA GLY A 33 -0.69 2.23 -5.78
C GLY A 33 -1.25 0.93 -5.21
N LEU A 34 -0.93 -0.20 -5.82
CA LEU A 34 -1.38 -1.50 -5.35
C LEU A 34 -0.64 -1.90 -4.07
N GLY A 35 0.66 -1.62 -4.00
CA GLY A 35 1.47 -1.95 -2.83
C GLY A 35 1.09 -1.16 -1.59
N GLY A 36 0.44 -0.01 -1.74
CA GLY A 36 -0.03 0.81 -0.63
C GLY A 36 -1.39 0.42 -0.08
N ILE A 37 -2.17 -0.35 -0.83
CA ILE A 37 -3.54 -0.73 -0.41
C ILE A 37 -3.52 -1.58 0.85
N GLY A 38 -2.70 -2.64 0.87
CA GLY A 38 -2.60 -3.53 2.03
C GLY A 38 -2.19 -2.79 3.30
N PRO A 39 -1.04 -2.11 3.29
CA PRO A 39 -0.62 -1.31 4.43
C PRO A 39 -1.62 -0.25 4.85
N GLY A 40 -2.24 0.45 3.89
CA GLY A 40 -3.26 1.46 4.20
C GLY A 40 -4.44 0.89 4.96
N ILE A 41 -4.96 -0.24 4.49
CA ILE A 41 -6.06 -0.94 5.16
C ILE A 41 -5.59 -1.47 6.53
N GLY A 42 -4.40 -2.05 6.57
CA GLY A 42 -3.82 -2.57 7.81
C GLY A 42 -3.63 -1.50 8.87
N LEU A 43 -3.12 -0.32 8.47
CA LEU A 43 -2.95 0.83 9.36
C LEU A 43 -4.30 1.27 9.93
N GLY A 44 -5.33 1.36 9.08
CA GLY A 44 -6.66 1.75 9.51
C GLY A 44 -7.29 0.75 10.48
N ILE A 45 -7.26 -0.53 10.13
CA ILE A 45 -7.84 -1.59 10.98
C ILE A 45 -7.07 -1.73 12.28
N GLY A 46 -5.75 -1.70 12.21
CA GLY A 46 -4.90 -1.81 13.40
C GLY A 46 -5.11 -0.66 14.38
N THR A 47 -5.16 0.57 13.87
CA THR A 47 -5.41 1.74 14.68
C THR A 47 -6.81 1.68 15.32
N TRP A 48 -7.81 1.32 14.52
CA TRP A 48 -9.17 1.18 15.01
C TRP A 48 -9.26 0.14 16.12
N GLY A 49 -8.66 -1.04 15.92
CA GLY A 49 -8.66 -2.09 16.94
C GLY A 49 -7.94 -1.67 18.22
N ALA A 50 -6.76 -1.06 18.08
CA ALA A 50 -5.98 -0.62 19.23
C ALA A 50 -6.69 0.48 20.04
N THR A 51 -7.28 1.45 19.35
CA THR A 51 -8.00 2.53 20.05
C THR A 51 -9.24 2.02 20.77
N GLN A 52 -9.93 1.05 20.20
CA GLN A 52 -11.06 0.41 20.88
C GLN A 52 -10.60 -0.38 22.10
N ALA A 53 -9.50 -1.10 21.99
CA ALA A 53 -8.97 -1.87 23.11
C ALA A 53 -8.55 -0.95 24.27
N ILE A 54 -7.92 0.18 23.96
CA ILE A 54 -7.57 1.18 24.97
C ILE A 54 -8.83 1.76 25.62
N GLY A 55 -9.86 2.04 24.82
CA GLY A 55 -11.12 2.55 25.35
C GLY A 55 -11.80 1.60 26.32
N ARG A 56 -11.70 0.28 26.08
CA ARG A 56 -12.27 -0.75 26.94
C ARG A 56 -11.42 -1.01 28.18
N ASN A 57 -10.13 -0.81 28.07
CA ASN A 57 -9.19 -1.11 29.16
C ASN A 57 -8.09 -0.04 29.19
N PRO A 58 -8.40 1.15 29.74
CA PRO A 58 -7.43 2.24 29.80
C PRO A 58 -6.14 1.89 30.57
N ASP A 59 -6.22 0.96 31.51
CA ASP A 59 -5.04 0.53 32.26
C ASP A 59 -4.02 -0.21 31.40
N ALA A 60 -4.45 -0.77 30.26
CA ALA A 60 -3.59 -1.47 29.31
C ALA A 60 -3.10 -0.55 28.19
N GLU A 61 -3.30 0.75 28.29
CA GLU A 61 -2.95 1.70 27.23
C GLU A 61 -1.48 1.62 26.81
N GLY A 62 -0.56 1.53 27.76
CA GLY A 62 0.87 1.45 27.47
C GLY A 62 1.25 0.26 26.61
N PRO A 63 0.95 -0.98 27.03
CA PRO A 63 1.25 -2.17 26.22
C PRO A 63 0.55 -2.17 24.87
N ILE A 64 -0.71 -1.72 24.80
CA ILE A 64 -1.47 -1.68 23.54
C ILE A 64 -0.84 -0.67 22.60
N ARG A 65 -0.48 0.51 23.06
CA ARG A 65 0.18 1.53 22.24
C ARG A 65 1.50 1.00 21.69
N THR A 66 2.31 0.36 22.51
CA THR A 66 3.58 -0.19 22.09
C THR A 66 3.40 -1.24 21.00
N ALA A 67 2.47 -2.17 21.21
CA ALA A 67 2.18 -3.20 20.22
C ALA A 67 1.64 -2.59 18.92
N MET A 68 0.79 -1.58 19.02
CA MET A 68 0.24 -0.86 17.88
C MET A 68 1.35 -0.19 17.06
N ILE A 69 2.20 0.59 17.71
CA ILE A 69 3.27 1.31 17.02
C ILE A 69 4.19 0.33 16.30
N LEU A 70 4.55 -0.78 16.96
CA LEU A 70 5.40 -1.79 16.36
C LEU A 70 4.74 -2.42 15.14
N GLY A 71 3.49 -2.86 15.27
CA GLY A 71 2.75 -3.49 14.17
C GLY A 71 2.49 -2.53 13.01
N LEU A 72 2.06 -1.31 13.31
CA LEU A 72 1.81 -0.29 12.29
C LEU A 72 3.11 0.13 11.62
N GLY A 73 4.23 0.15 12.35
CA GLY A 73 5.55 0.42 11.79
C GLY A 73 5.96 -0.61 10.74
N PHE A 74 5.71 -1.90 11.01
CA PHE A 74 5.97 -2.95 10.02
C PHE A 74 5.05 -2.81 8.79
N ALA A 75 3.79 -2.47 8.99
CA ALA A 75 2.86 -2.23 7.88
C ALA A 75 3.32 -1.06 7.02
N GLU A 76 3.76 0.02 7.65
CA GLU A 76 4.31 1.18 6.94
C GLU A 76 5.55 0.80 6.15
N ALA A 77 6.41 -0.05 6.70
CA ALA A 77 7.62 -0.51 6.02
C ALA A 77 7.29 -1.21 4.70
N VAL A 78 6.22 -1.98 4.65
CA VAL A 78 5.78 -2.64 3.41
C VAL A 78 5.41 -1.60 2.34
N ALA A 79 4.74 -0.52 2.73
CA ALA A 79 4.42 0.57 1.81
C ALA A 79 5.69 1.26 1.32
N ILE A 80 6.69 1.42 2.19
CA ILE A 80 7.98 2.00 1.81
C ILE A 80 8.71 1.09 0.82
N TYR A 81 8.65 -0.23 1.00
CA TYR A 81 9.23 -1.16 0.02
C TYR A 81 8.59 -0.99 -1.35
N ALA A 82 7.26 -0.84 -1.41
CA ALA A 82 6.56 -0.60 -2.66
C ALA A 82 6.98 0.74 -3.29
N LEU A 83 7.17 1.77 -2.47
CA LEU A 83 7.68 3.06 -2.93
C LEU A 83 9.09 2.92 -3.52
N VAL A 84 9.98 2.18 -2.86
CA VAL A 84 11.33 1.95 -3.35
C VAL A 84 11.30 1.25 -4.70
N VAL A 85 10.45 0.24 -4.86
CA VAL A 85 10.29 -0.45 -6.14
C VAL A 85 9.84 0.52 -7.23
N ALA A 86 8.88 1.38 -6.90
CA ALA A 86 8.40 2.39 -7.86
C ALA A 86 9.52 3.35 -8.27
N LEU A 87 10.33 3.81 -7.31
CA LEU A 87 11.45 4.70 -7.60
C LEU A 87 12.52 4.00 -8.43
N VAL A 88 12.81 2.74 -8.14
CA VAL A 88 13.76 1.95 -8.94
C VAL A 88 13.26 1.84 -10.39
N ILE A 89 11.98 1.58 -10.58
CA ILE A 89 11.40 1.51 -11.91
C ILE A 89 11.60 2.83 -12.67
N ILE A 90 11.36 3.96 -11.99
CA ILE A 90 11.45 5.27 -12.62
C ILE A 90 12.90 5.63 -12.98
N PHE A 91 13.83 5.42 -12.06
CA PHE A 91 15.19 5.96 -12.20
C PHE A 91 16.21 4.95 -12.74
N VAL A 92 15.98 3.66 -12.57
CA VAL A 92 16.92 2.61 -13.00
C VAL A 92 16.40 1.85 -14.22
N GLY A 93 15.11 1.59 -14.25
CA GLY A 93 14.46 0.93 -15.38
C GLY A 93 14.26 1.88 -16.57
#